data_daaa666353181f3cdc39093d12423f15
#
_entry.id   daaa666353181f3cdc39093d12423f15
#
_cell.length_a   1.000
_cell.length_b   1.000
_cell.length_c   1.000
_cell.angle_alpha   90.00
_cell.angle_beta   90.00
_cell.angle_gamma   90.00
#
_symmetry.space_group_name_H-M   'P 1'
#
loop_
_entity.id
_entity.type
_entity.pdbx_description
1 polymer ?
#
loop_
_entity_poly.entity_id
_entity_poly.type
_entity_poly.pdbx_seq_one_letter_code
_entity_poly.pdbx_strand_id
1 'polypeptide(L)'
;EVISYNLNRQQKNINIFEIGNSYFIKNKKHEEAKSLFIGLVSSKENSNWINNNISPFFYLKGIVNELLNNFNCDKIKYKITNYDFFSEGLTIKIDNIEIGYFGTIKKSITKHFGINENVYGAILNVQDLIKIQIKQNFKVRSISRFPFSQRDFSILLDKEVSFESIVELSRKTEPYILKSVDLFDVYEGKKVPKNMKSYGVRFTFLDQKKTLTDNYIDKVMNKLKKQFE
;
A
#
# COMPACT_ATOMS: atom_id res chain seq x y z
N GLU A 1 -25.34 2.74 6.18
CA GLU A 1 -26.20 3.13 7.31
C GLU A 1 -25.39 3.58 8.53
N VAL A 2 -24.48 2.75 9.10
CA VAL A 2 -23.68 3.10 10.30
C VAL A 2 -22.88 4.39 10.10
N ILE A 3 -22.22 4.57 8.94
CA ILE A 3 -21.50 5.80 8.62
C ILE A 3 -22.44 7.00 8.62
N SER A 4 -23.58 6.91 7.92
CA SER A 4 -24.59 7.98 7.87
C SER A 4 -25.11 8.34 9.26
N TYR A 5 -25.40 7.33 10.08
CA TYR A 5 -25.85 7.49 11.47
C TYR A 5 -24.83 8.30 12.31
N ASN A 6 -23.53 8.00 12.17
CA ASN A 6 -22.48 8.69 12.91
C ASN A 6 -22.26 10.12 12.39
N LEU A 7 -22.26 10.31 11.07
CA LEU A 7 -22.11 11.64 10.47
C LEU A 7 -23.24 12.59 10.88
N ASN A 8 -24.49 12.09 10.95
CA ASN A 8 -25.65 12.87 11.42
C ASN A 8 -25.52 13.27 12.90
N ARG A 9 -24.61 12.65 13.65
CA ARG A 9 -24.26 13.01 15.04
C ARG A 9 -22.96 13.78 15.14
N GLN A 10 -22.54 14.41 14.03
CA GLN A 10 -21.34 15.25 13.94
C GLN A 10 -20.02 14.51 14.20
N GLN A 11 -19.99 13.17 14.09
CA GLN A 11 -18.76 12.40 14.12
C GLN A 11 -18.10 12.48 12.73
N LYS A 12 -17.14 13.38 12.59
CA LYS A 12 -16.50 13.67 11.29
C LYS A 12 -15.41 12.70 10.89
N ASN A 13 -14.78 12.02 11.87
CA ASN A 13 -13.75 11.02 11.66
C ASN A 13 -14.27 9.66 12.08
N ILE A 14 -14.47 8.80 11.13
CA ILE A 14 -15.05 7.48 11.33
C ILE A 14 -14.08 6.44 10.82
N ASN A 15 -13.67 5.53 11.71
CA ASN A 15 -12.88 4.35 11.38
C ASN A 15 -13.65 3.15 11.91
N ILE A 16 -14.12 2.30 11.01
CA ILE A 16 -14.93 1.13 11.36
C ILE A 16 -14.38 -0.10 10.65
N PHE A 17 -14.63 -1.25 11.24
CA PHE A 17 -14.43 -2.53 10.57
C PHE A 17 -15.56 -3.48 10.93
N GLU A 18 -15.78 -4.46 10.06
CA GLU A 18 -16.76 -5.53 10.25
C GLU A 18 -16.23 -6.81 9.62
N ILE A 19 -16.45 -7.92 10.31
CA ILE A 19 -16.22 -9.26 9.77
C ILE A 19 -17.58 -9.93 9.61
N GLY A 20 -17.92 -10.28 8.39
CA GLY A 20 -19.20 -10.88 8.06
C GLY A 20 -19.10 -11.90 6.94
N ASN A 21 -20.16 -12.66 6.77
CA ASN A 21 -20.28 -13.62 5.70
C ASN A 21 -21.16 -13.04 4.58
N SER A 22 -20.69 -13.18 3.34
CA SER A 22 -21.46 -12.90 2.13
C SER A 22 -21.84 -14.19 1.44
N TYR A 23 -23.07 -14.25 0.95
CA TYR A 23 -23.64 -15.42 0.28
C TYR A 23 -23.87 -15.10 -1.17
N PHE A 24 -23.45 -15.97 -2.06
CA PHE A 24 -23.62 -15.79 -3.50
C PHE A 24 -23.78 -17.12 -4.23
N ILE A 25 -24.25 -17.05 -5.46
CA ILE A 25 -24.40 -18.24 -6.31
C ILE A 25 -23.28 -18.25 -7.34
N LYS A 26 -22.46 -19.30 -7.32
CA LYS A 26 -21.44 -19.57 -8.31
C LYS A 26 -21.63 -20.95 -8.90
N ASN A 27 -21.66 -21.04 -10.25
CA ASN A 27 -21.90 -22.31 -10.94
C ASN A 27 -23.13 -23.09 -10.43
N LYS A 28 -24.24 -22.38 -10.15
CA LYS A 28 -25.50 -22.94 -9.59
C LYS A 28 -25.36 -23.54 -8.19
N LYS A 29 -24.24 -23.28 -7.47
CA LYS A 29 -24.04 -23.68 -6.07
C LYS A 29 -24.04 -22.45 -5.20
N HIS A 30 -24.66 -22.58 -4.02
CA HIS A 30 -24.56 -21.56 -2.98
C HIS A 30 -23.16 -21.59 -2.37
N GLU A 31 -22.47 -20.48 -2.43
CA GLU A 31 -21.15 -20.30 -1.83
C GLU A 31 -21.22 -19.21 -0.76
N GLU A 32 -20.39 -19.33 0.24
CA GLU A 32 -20.23 -18.39 1.33
C GLU A 32 -18.79 -17.92 1.38
N ALA A 33 -18.58 -16.61 1.52
CA ALA A 33 -17.27 -16.03 1.71
C ALA A 33 -17.25 -15.16 2.97
N LYS A 34 -16.27 -15.40 3.85
CA LYS A 34 -16.02 -14.57 5.00
C LYS A 34 -15.13 -13.40 4.61
N SER A 35 -15.63 -12.19 4.83
CA SER A 35 -14.97 -10.96 4.42
C SER A 35 -14.72 -10.05 5.63
N LEU A 36 -13.59 -9.35 5.60
CA LEU A 36 -13.29 -8.22 6.47
C LEU A 36 -13.54 -6.95 5.67
N PHE A 37 -14.44 -6.11 6.12
CA PHE A 37 -14.63 -4.75 5.65
C PHE A 37 -13.91 -3.77 6.57
N ILE A 38 -13.23 -2.76 5.99
CA ILE A 38 -12.65 -1.62 6.71
C ILE A 38 -13.18 -0.36 6.03
N GLY A 39 -13.81 0.54 6.80
CA GLY A 39 -14.39 1.77 6.29
C GLY A 39 -13.82 3.00 6.99
N LEU A 40 -13.51 4.03 6.21
CA LEU A 40 -12.98 5.29 6.68
C LEU A 40 -13.79 6.46 6.14
N VAL A 41 -14.08 7.43 7.01
CA VAL A 41 -14.46 8.78 6.64
C VAL A 41 -13.53 9.72 7.39
N SER A 42 -12.86 10.60 6.67
CA SER A 42 -11.97 11.58 7.28
C SER A 42 -12.36 12.97 6.79
N SER A 43 -12.62 13.87 7.74
CA SER A 43 -12.79 15.28 7.41
C SER A 43 -11.41 15.93 7.23
N LYS A 44 -11.32 16.88 6.29
CA LYS A 44 -10.10 17.67 6.06
C LYS A 44 -9.74 18.59 7.25
N GLU A 45 -10.60 18.67 8.27
CA GLU A 45 -10.48 19.64 9.37
C GLU A 45 -9.47 19.25 10.47
N ASN A 46 -8.89 18.04 10.43
CA ASN A 46 -7.87 17.62 11.41
C ASN A 46 -6.42 17.92 10.96
N SER A 47 -6.22 18.95 10.15
CA SER A 47 -4.89 19.46 9.88
C SER A 47 -4.40 20.27 11.09
N ASN A 48 -3.68 19.60 12.00
CA ASN A 48 -2.83 20.35 12.92
C ASN A 48 -1.51 20.70 12.19
N TRP A 49 -0.76 21.67 12.72
CA TRP A 49 0.48 22.18 12.12
C TRP A 49 1.57 21.11 11.89
N ILE A 50 1.43 19.93 12.50
CA ILE A 50 2.36 18.79 12.39
C ILE A 50 1.92 17.81 11.28
N ASN A 51 0.62 17.64 11.05
CA ASN A 51 0.11 16.67 10.09
C ASN A 51 0.09 17.26 8.67
N ASN A 52 1.13 16.98 7.92
CA ASN A 52 1.04 17.04 6.47
C ASN A 52 -0.14 16.17 6.03
N ASN A 53 -1.04 16.72 5.23
CA ASN A 53 -2.28 16.12 4.75
C ASN A 53 -2.03 14.75 4.10
N ILE A 54 -2.01 13.69 4.89
CA ILE A 54 -2.00 12.33 4.35
C ILE A 54 -3.38 12.12 3.72
N SER A 55 -3.40 11.85 2.42
CA SER A 55 -4.63 11.49 1.74
C SER A 55 -5.28 10.30 2.45
N PRO A 56 -6.58 10.36 2.79
CA PRO A 56 -7.27 9.24 3.44
C PRO A 56 -7.20 7.92 2.65
N PHE A 57 -7.04 7.99 1.33
CA PHE A 57 -6.79 6.83 0.48
C PHE A 57 -5.46 6.14 0.86
N PHE A 58 -4.38 6.91 1.01
CA PHE A 58 -3.09 6.36 1.42
C PHE A 58 -3.07 5.94 2.89
N TYR A 59 -3.87 6.59 3.74
CA TYR A 59 -4.07 6.15 5.11
C TYR A 59 -4.73 4.77 5.17
N LEU A 60 -5.81 4.55 4.38
CA LEU A 60 -6.43 3.23 4.24
C LEU A 60 -5.46 2.19 3.69
N LYS A 61 -4.67 2.55 2.68
CA LYS A 61 -3.61 1.68 2.15
C LYS A 61 -2.60 1.28 3.23
N GLY A 62 -2.23 2.23 4.10
CA GLY A 62 -1.36 1.96 5.25
C GLY A 62 -1.93 0.94 6.21
N ILE A 63 -3.22 1.08 6.59
CA ILE A 63 -3.94 0.11 7.45
C ILE A 63 -3.96 -1.27 6.81
N VAL A 64 -4.30 -1.34 5.51
CA VAL A 64 -4.32 -2.62 4.78
C VAL A 64 -2.93 -3.25 4.73
N ASN A 65 -1.88 -2.47 4.45
CA ASN A 65 -0.50 -2.96 4.45
C ASN A 65 -0.09 -3.51 5.82
N GLU A 66 -0.38 -2.78 6.89
CA GLU A 66 -0.05 -3.19 8.25
C GLU A 66 -0.75 -4.51 8.61
N LEU A 67 -2.03 -4.62 8.28
CA LEU A 67 -2.78 -5.85 8.45
C LEU A 67 -2.12 -7.01 7.70
N LEU A 68 -1.81 -6.82 6.41
CA LEU A 68 -1.19 -7.86 5.58
C LEU A 68 0.21 -8.25 6.06
N ASN A 69 0.99 -7.29 6.56
CA ASN A 69 2.29 -7.56 7.18
C ASN A 69 2.17 -8.44 8.43
N ASN A 70 1.11 -8.25 9.24
CA ASN A 70 0.84 -9.11 10.40
C ASN A 70 0.48 -10.56 10.00
N PHE A 71 -0.02 -10.75 8.78
CA PHE A 71 -0.20 -12.09 8.18
C PHE A 71 1.05 -12.60 7.47
N ASN A 72 2.20 -11.92 7.60
CA ASN A 72 3.46 -12.25 6.91
C ASN A 72 3.32 -12.32 5.38
N CYS A 73 2.44 -11.51 4.82
CA CYS A 73 2.22 -11.47 3.39
C CYS A 73 3.35 -10.72 2.69
N ASP A 74 4.35 -11.45 2.24
CA ASP A 74 5.38 -10.93 1.36
C ASP A 74 4.84 -10.78 -0.09
N LYS A 75 5.42 -9.87 -0.87
CA LYS A 75 5.11 -9.68 -2.31
C LYS A 75 3.67 -9.24 -2.61
N ILE A 76 3.16 -8.31 -1.82
CA ILE A 76 1.87 -7.68 -2.09
C ILE A 76 1.99 -6.87 -3.39
N LYS A 77 1.06 -7.11 -4.33
CA LYS A 77 0.94 -6.36 -5.59
C LYS A 77 -0.39 -5.64 -5.65
N TYR A 78 -0.35 -4.41 -6.15
CA TYR A 78 -1.52 -3.58 -6.35
C TYR A 78 -1.79 -3.41 -7.84
N LYS A 79 -3.06 -3.58 -8.26
CA LYS A 79 -3.50 -3.28 -9.63
C LYS A 79 -4.72 -2.38 -9.58
N ILE A 80 -4.85 -1.48 -10.55
CA ILE A 80 -6.05 -0.68 -10.69
C ILE A 80 -7.25 -1.63 -10.80
N THR A 81 -8.28 -1.38 -10.00
CA THR A 81 -9.51 -2.18 -10.01
C THR A 81 -10.55 -1.58 -10.94
N ASN A 82 -11.36 -2.45 -11.55
CA ASN A 82 -12.50 -2.08 -12.38
C ASN A 82 -13.84 -2.29 -11.66
N TYR A 83 -13.85 -2.45 -10.34
CA TYR A 83 -15.10 -2.60 -9.61
C TYR A 83 -15.95 -1.33 -9.65
N ASP A 84 -17.20 -1.48 -10.10
CA ASP A 84 -18.10 -0.35 -10.38
C ASP A 84 -18.48 0.49 -9.16
N PHE A 85 -18.30 0.00 -7.96
CA PHE A 85 -18.61 0.75 -6.74
C PHE A 85 -17.49 1.70 -6.28
N PHE A 86 -16.30 1.64 -6.89
CA PHE A 86 -15.23 2.59 -6.65
C PHE A 86 -15.17 3.68 -7.74
N SER A 87 -14.84 4.90 -7.35
CA SER A 87 -14.38 5.95 -8.26
C SER A 87 -12.90 5.77 -8.59
N GLU A 88 -12.11 5.38 -7.60
CA GLU A 88 -10.69 5.04 -7.67
C GLU A 88 -10.44 3.87 -6.74
N GLY A 89 -9.76 2.84 -7.20
CA GLY A 89 -9.52 1.68 -6.36
C GLY A 89 -8.38 0.78 -6.85
N LEU A 90 -7.91 -0.04 -5.93
CA LEU A 90 -6.85 -1.00 -6.17
C LEU A 90 -7.27 -2.40 -5.73
N THR A 91 -7.00 -3.38 -6.57
CA THR A 91 -7.06 -4.80 -6.25
C THR A 91 -5.76 -5.23 -5.60
N ILE A 92 -5.84 -6.02 -4.55
CA ILE A 92 -4.73 -6.56 -3.77
C ILE A 92 -4.48 -8.00 -4.19
N LYS A 93 -3.26 -8.30 -4.61
CA LYS A 93 -2.85 -9.66 -4.99
C LYS A 93 -1.60 -10.09 -4.22
N ILE A 94 -1.60 -11.34 -3.77
CA ILE A 94 -0.46 -12.02 -3.16
C ILE A 94 -0.24 -13.32 -3.93
N ASP A 95 0.96 -13.57 -4.44
CA ASP A 95 1.30 -14.74 -5.25
C ASP A 95 0.28 -15.02 -6.39
N ASN A 96 -0.22 -13.95 -7.06
CA ASN A 96 -1.26 -13.95 -8.08
C ASN A 96 -2.69 -14.28 -7.60
N ILE A 97 -2.90 -14.54 -6.31
CA ILE A 97 -4.23 -14.72 -5.72
C ILE A 97 -4.78 -13.35 -5.36
N GLU A 98 -5.98 -13.04 -5.82
CA GLU A 98 -6.69 -11.84 -5.42
C GLU A 98 -7.30 -12.06 -4.03
N ILE A 99 -6.86 -11.24 -3.06
CA ILE A 99 -7.29 -11.35 -1.67
C ILE A 99 -8.26 -10.25 -1.25
N GLY A 100 -8.41 -9.25 -2.09
CA GLY A 100 -9.31 -8.15 -1.80
C GLY A 100 -9.05 -6.92 -2.64
N TYR A 101 -9.69 -5.85 -2.26
CA TYR A 101 -9.61 -4.56 -2.94
C TYR A 101 -9.92 -3.42 -1.97
N PHE A 102 -9.46 -2.22 -2.30
CA PHE A 102 -9.79 -1.01 -1.56
C PHE A 102 -9.85 0.20 -2.48
N GLY A 103 -10.53 1.24 -2.03
CA GLY A 103 -10.66 2.45 -2.83
C GLY A 103 -11.60 3.50 -2.23
N THR A 104 -11.85 4.53 -3.03
CA THR A 104 -12.84 5.57 -2.77
C THR A 104 -14.19 5.14 -3.30
N ILE A 105 -15.19 5.07 -2.46
CA ILE A 105 -16.55 4.66 -2.85
C ILE A 105 -17.19 5.75 -3.71
N LYS A 106 -17.86 5.37 -4.79
CA LYS A 106 -18.53 6.32 -5.70
C LYS A 106 -19.56 7.18 -4.96
N LYS A 107 -19.59 8.46 -5.30
CA LYS A 107 -20.55 9.42 -4.77
C LYS A 107 -22.02 9.05 -5.04
N SER A 108 -22.31 8.38 -6.15
CA SER A 108 -23.64 7.87 -6.44
C SER A 108 -24.15 6.92 -5.37
N ILE A 109 -23.27 6.09 -4.81
CA ILE A 109 -23.60 5.15 -3.73
C ILE A 109 -23.73 5.90 -2.40
N THR A 110 -22.74 6.71 -2.02
CA THR A 110 -22.76 7.40 -0.72
C THR A 110 -23.93 8.37 -0.58
N LYS A 111 -24.30 9.07 -1.66
CA LYS A 111 -25.48 9.96 -1.70
C LYS A 111 -26.79 9.24 -1.46
N HIS A 112 -26.92 7.97 -1.88
CA HIS A 112 -28.12 7.17 -1.59
C HIS A 112 -28.36 7.01 -0.09
N PHE A 113 -27.30 7.05 0.71
CA PHE A 113 -27.35 7.00 2.18
C PHE A 113 -27.27 8.38 2.84
N GLY A 114 -27.41 9.47 2.07
CA GLY A 114 -27.33 10.84 2.58
C GLY A 114 -25.91 11.28 3.00
N ILE A 115 -24.85 10.59 2.49
CA ILE A 115 -23.47 10.88 2.83
C ILE A 115 -22.85 11.77 1.76
N ASN A 116 -22.41 12.97 2.15
CA ASN A 116 -21.75 13.94 1.27
C ASN A 116 -20.22 13.83 1.33
N GLU A 117 -19.66 13.29 2.38
CA GLU A 117 -18.24 13.08 2.59
C GLU A 117 -17.69 11.98 1.67
N ASN A 118 -16.36 11.97 1.46
CA ASN A 118 -15.71 10.86 0.80
C ASN A 118 -15.62 9.69 1.77
N VAL A 119 -16.07 8.53 1.32
CA VAL A 119 -15.97 7.27 2.03
C VAL A 119 -14.92 6.41 1.34
N TYR A 120 -14.01 5.88 2.12
CA TYR A 120 -12.97 4.96 1.68
C TYR A 120 -13.24 3.59 2.27
N GLY A 121 -13.11 2.55 1.49
CA GLY A 121 -13.42 1.20 1.93
C GLY A 121 -12.43 0.16 1.41
N ALA A 122 -12.14 -0.83 2.23
CA ALA A 122 -11.41 -2.03 1.84
C ALA A 122 -12.24 -3.27 2.16
N ILE A 123 -12.18 -4.27 1.29
CA ILE A 123 -12.77 -5.59 1.50
C ILE A 123 -11.69 -6.64 1.28
N LEU A 124 -11.47 -7.50 2.26
CA LEU A 124 -10.48 -8.57 2.22
C LEU A 124 -11.15 -9.92 2.45
N ASN A 125 -10.75 -10.93 1.68
CA ASN A 125 -11.19 -12.31 1.87
C ASN A 125 -10.42 -12.94 3.04
N VAL A 126 -11.10 -13.19 4.14
CA VAL A 126 -10.50 -13.73 5.36
C VAL A 126 -10.00 -15.17 5.15
N GLN A 127 -10.72 -15.98 4.38
CA GLN A 127 -10.34 -17.36 4.15
C GLN A 127 -9.03 -17.47 3.34
N ASP A 128 -8.84 -16.60 2.36
CA ASP A 128 -7.64 -16.60 1.55
C ASP A 128 -6.44 -16.05 2.33
N LEU A 129 -6.66 -15.05 3.21
CA LEU A 129 -5.63 -14.58 4.15
C LEU A 129 -5.15 -15.70 5.09
N ILE A 130 -6.08 -16.48 5.67
CA ILE A 130 -5.75 -17.61 6.53
C ILE A 130 -4.97 -18.69 5.75
N LYS A 131 -5.38 -19.01 4.52
CA LYS A 131 -4.66 -19.99 3.68
C LYS A 131 -3.24 -19.57 3.38
N ILE A 132 -3.01 -18.28 3.13
CA ILE A 132 -1.68 -17.71 2.89
C ILE A 132 -0.83 -17.82 4.15
N GLN A 133 -1.36 -17.46 5.31
CA GLN A 133 -0.66 -17.54 6.59
C GLN A 133 -0.23 -18.95 6.95
N ILE A 134 -1.10 -19.96 6.74
CA ILE A 134 -0.79 -21.37 7.03
C ILE A 134 0.39 -21.88 6.19
N LYS A 135 0.55 -21.37 4.96
CA LYS A 135 1.65 -21.75 4.07
C LYS A 135 3.00 -21.13 4.45
N GLN A 136 2.98 -20.09 5.30
CA GLN A 136 4.19 -19.36 5.67
C GLN A 136 4.73 -19.88 7.01
N ASN A 137 5.96 -20.34 7.01
CA ASN A 137 6.67 -20.67 8.25
C ASN A 137 7.07 -19.38 8.96
N PHE A 138 6.47 -19.12 10.11
CA PHE A 138 6.87 -18.01 10.97
C PHE A 138 8.29 -18.22 11.48
N LYS A 139 9.24 -17.39 11.00
CA LYS A 139 10.60 -17.38 11.51
C LYS A 139 10.84 -16.08 12.26
N VAL A 140 10.98 -16.17 13.56
CA VAL A 140 11.47 -15.04 14.36
C VAL A 140 12.91 -14.75 13.94
N ARG A 141 13.16 -13.55 13.46
CA ARG A 141 14.51 -13.07 13.16
C ARG A 141 15.00 -12.21 14.31
N SER A 142 16.24 -12.43 14.73
CA SER A 142 16.87 -11.53 15.70
C SER A 142 17.00 -10.11 15.12
N ILE A 143 16.81 -9.12 15.98
CA ILE A 143 17.07 -7.73 15.61
C ILE A 143 18.55 -7.58 15.27
N SER A 144 18.85 -6.94 14.15
CA SER A 144 20.24 -6.70 13.76
C SER A 144 20.96 -5.85 14.82
N ARG A 145 22.16 -6.23 15.18
CA ARG A 145 23.07 -5.46 16.06
C ARG A 145 23.86 -4.41 15.28
N PHE A 146 23.81 -4.46 13.96
CA PHE A 146 24.56 -3.57 13.08
C PHE A 146 23.67 -2.42 12.61
N PRO A 147 24.24 -1.21 12.45
CA PRO A 147 23.51 -0.06 11.98
C PRO A 147 23.11 -0.24 10.52
N PHE A 148 21.96 0.33 10.14
CA PHE A 148 21.59 0.48 8.75
C PHE A 148 22.30 1.70 8.14
N SER A 149 22.45 1.69 6.82
CA SER A 149 22.93 2.82 6.04
C SER A 149 21.88 3.26 5.03
N GLN A 150 21.75 4.56 4.81
CA GLN A 150 20.81 5.12 3.85
C GLN A 150 21.52 5.88 2.73
N ARG A 151 20.96 5.81 1.52
CA ARG A 151 21.39 6.62 0.37
C ARG A 151 20.14 7.13 -0.35
N ASP A 152 20.15 8.41 -0.60
CA ASP A 152 19.11 9.08 -1.37
C ASP A 152 19.61 9.25 -2.81
N PHE A 153 18.72 9.02 -3.76
CA PHE A 153 19.01 9.15 -5.17
C PHE A 153 17.81 9.71 -5.93
N SER A 154 18.06 10.66 -6.84
CA SER A 154 17.04 11.22 -7.71
C SER A 154 17.09 10.52 -9.06
N ILE A 155 15.96 9.97 -9.49
CA ILE A 155 15.81 9.21 -10.73
C ILE A 155 14.86 9.96 -11.65
N LEU A 156 15.32 10.28 -12.86
CA LEU A 156 14.49 10.87 -13.90
C LEU A 156 13.89 9.75 -14.75
N LEU A 157 12.56 9.71 -14.86
CA LEU A 157 11.82 8.59 -15.45
C LEU A 157 10.66 9.10 -16.31
N ASP A 158 10.22 8.29 -17.26
CA ASP A 158 8.95 8.51 -17.94
C ASP A 158 7.78 8.43 -16.94
N LYS A 159 6.74 9.23 -17.17
CA LYS A 159 5.55 9.28 -16.28
C LYS A 159 4.86 7.94 -16.14
N GLU A 160 4.92 7.09 -17.15
CA GLU A 160 4.34 5.76 -17.19
C GLU A 160 5.03 4.76 -16.23
N VAL A 161 6.30 5.00 -15.88
CA VAL A 161 7.07 4.08 -15.03
C VAL A 161 6.54 4.14 -13.60
N SER A 162 6.07 3.00 -13.09
CA SER A 162 5.57 2.92 -11.71
C SER A 162 6.72 2.86 -10.71
N PHE A 163 6.48 3.35 -9.48
CA PHE A 163 7.44 3.19 -8.39
C PHE A 163 7.66 1.71 -8.03
N GLU A 164 6.63 0.88 -8.18
CA GLU A 164 6.73 -0.56 -7.94
C GLU A 164 7.78 -1.23 -8.83
N SER A 165 7.92 -0.79 -10.10
CA SER A 165 8.96 -1.27 -11.01
C SER A 165 10.37 -0.98 -10.49
N ILE A 166 10.57 0.20 -9.89
CA ILE A 166 11.84 0.57 -9.26
C ILE A 166 12.14 -0.33 -8.07
N VAL A 167 11.14 -0.58 -7.21
CA VAL A 167 11.27 -1.46 -6.05
C VAL A 167 11.60 -2.90 -6.48
N GLU A 168 10.89 -3.44 -7.46
CA GLU A 168 11.13 -4.80 -7.97
C GLU A 168 12.53 -4.94 -8.57
N LEU A 169 12.95 -3.99 -9.41
CA LEU A 169 14.27 -3.96 -10.02
C LEU A 169 15.38 -3.86 -8.97
N SER A 170 15.19 -2.99 -7.97
CA SER A 170 16.14 -2.82 -6.86
C SER A 170 16.32 -4.10 -6.04
N ARG A 171 15.22 -4.76 -5.68
CA ARG A 171 15.24 -6.03 -4.93
C ARG A 171 15.85 -7.17 -5.75
N LYS A 172 15.62 -7.18 -7.05
CA LYS A 172 16.25 -8.15 -7.96
C LYS A 172 17.77 -7.93 -8.09
N THR A 173 18.18 -6.67 -8.10
CA THR A 173 19.60 -6.29 -8.26
C THR A 173 20.39 -6.53 -6.97
N GLU A 174 19.78 -6.25 -5.80
CA GLU A 174 20.42 -6.39 -4.49
C GLU A 174 19.46 -7.05 -3.47
N PRO A 175 19.29 -8.37 -3.52
CA PRO A 175 18.33 -9.09 -2.68
C PRO A 175 18.78 -9.30 -1.23
N TYR A 176 20.07 -9.11 -0.91
CA TYR A 176 20.62 -9.53 0.39
C TYR A 176 20.66 -8.45 1.44
N ILE A 177 21.16 -7.26 1.07
CA ILE A 177 21.34 -6.16 2.02
C ILE A 177 20.34 -5.03 1.87
N LEU A 178 19.56 -5.00 0.77
CA LEU A 178 18.52 -4.00 0.57
C LEU A 178 17.33 -4.29 1.49
N LYS A 179 17.12 -3.43 2.50
CA LYS A 179 16.04 -3.55 3.47
C LYS A 179 14.76 -2.89 2.99
N SER A 180 14.84 -1.62 2.54
CA SER A 180 13.69 -0.88 2.01
C SER A 180 14.09 0.03 0.86
N VAL A 181 13.09 0.36 0.04
CA VAL A 181 13.15 1.38 -1.00
C VAL A 181 11.94 2.26 -0.78
N ASP A 182 12.17 3.52 -0.48
CA ASP A 182 11.12 4.45 -0.07
C ASP A 182 11.10 5.66 -0.99
N LEU A 183 9.91 6.02 -1.49
CA LEU A 183 9.70 7.22 -2.30
C LEU A 183 9.39 8.38 -1.35
N PHE A 184 10.26 9.37 -1.28
CA PHE A 184 10.06 10.53 -0.43
C PHE A 184 9.71 11.81 -1.18
N ASP A 185 9.98 11.86 -2.50
CA ASP A 185 9.64 13.02 -3.32
C ASP A 185 9.25 12.62 -4.75
N VAL A 186 8.28 13.36 -5.31
CA VAL A 186 7.85 13.24 -6.71
C VAL A 186 7.76 14.65 -7.28
N TYR A 187 8.64 14.96 -8.22
CA TYR A 187 8.67 16.25 -8.86
C TYR A 187 8.27 16.18 -10.32
N GLU A 188 7.20 16.93 -10.65
CA GLU A 188 6.70 17.15 -12.01
C GLU A 188 6.61 18.67 -12.25
N GLY A 189 7.71 19.31 -12.60
CA GLY A 189 7.74 20.75 -12.73
C GLY A 189 8.53 21.25 -13.94
N LYS A 190 8.68 22.56 -14.05
CA LYS A 190 9.29 23.26 -15.20
C LYS A 190 10.71 22.80 -15.53
N LYS A 191 11.43 22.18 -14.57
CA LYS A 191 12.83 21.71 -14.75
C LYS A 191 12.89 20.27 -15.27
N VAL A 192 11.75 19.59 -15.45
CA VAL A 192 11.66 18.22 -15.94
C VAL A 192 10.92 18.22 -17.28
N PRO A 193 11.36 17.45 -18.28
CA PRO A 193 10.67 17.32 -19.57
C PRO A 193 9.19 16.94 -19.37
N LYS A 194 8.30 17.42 -20.26
CA LYS A 194 6.83 17.28 -20.11
C LYS A 194 6.33 15.85 -19.88
N ASN A 195 7.04 14.85 -20.45
CA ASN A 195 6.65 13.43 -20.34
C ASN A 195 7.42 12.69 -19.26
N MET A 196 8.22 13.38 -18.46
CA MET A 196 9.06 12.80 -17.42
C MET A 196 8.65 13.29 -16.04
N LYS A 197 9.07 12.55 -15.04
CA LYS A 197 8.97 12.87 -13.61
C LYS A 197 10.29 12.53 -12.92
N SER A 198 10.58 13.20 -11.83
CA SER A 198 11.73 12.89 -10.99
C SER A 198 11.24 12.25 -9.69
N TYR A 199 11.76 11.08 -9.36
CA TYR A 199 11.55 10.42 -8.08
C TYR A 199 12.74 10.63 -7.16
N GLY A 200 12.50 11.17 -5.96
CA GLY A 200 13.43 11.14 -4.83
C GLY A 200 13.26 9.81 -4.09
N VAL A 201 14.24 8.91 -4.23
CA VAL A 201 14.17 7.56 -3.69
C VAL A 201 15.23 7.36 -2.62
N ARG A 202 14.83 6.82 -1.48
CA ARG A 202 15.71 6.44 -0.37
C ARG A 202 15.88 4.93 -0.34
N PHE A 203 17.14 4.50 -0.40
CA PHE A 203 17.52 3.10 -0.26
C PHE A 203 18.09 2.88 1.14
N THR A 204 17.52 1.94 1.88
CA THR A 204 18.02 1.53 3.19
C THR A 204 18.69 0.17 3.09
N PHE A 205 19.95 0.10 3.49
CA PHE A 205 20.78 -1.11 3.45
C PHE A 205 21.09 -1.60 4.85
N LEU A 206 21.03 -2.90 5.07
CA LEU A 206 21.32 -3.54 6.34
C LEU A 206 21.91 -4.94 6.10
N ASP A 207 23.07 -5.21 6.67
CA ASP A 207 23.61 -6.57 6.78
C ASP A 207 23.44 -7.07 8.23
N GLN A 208 22.99 -8.32 8.38
CA GLN A 208 22.80 -8.90 9.71
C GLN A 208 24.08 -9.45 10.32
N LYS A 209 25.18 -9.55 9.55
CA LYS A 209 26.43 -10.17 9.95
C LYS A 209 27.56 -9.17 10.19
N LYS A 210 27.50 -7.98 9.59
CA LYS A 210 28.57 -6.98 9.66
C LYS A 210 28.06 -5.57 9.39
N THR A 211 28.83 -4.57 9.84
CA THR A 211 28.63 -3.18 9.45
C THR A 211 28.99 -2.98 7.99
N LEU A 212 28.12 -2.30 7.23
CA LEU A 212 28.37 -1.97 5.84
C LEU A 212 29.34 -0.76 5.77
N THR A 213 30.34 -0.86 4.90
CA THR A 213 31.26 0.26 4.62
C THR A 213 30.73 1.12 3.48
N ASP A 214 31.06 2.41 3.48
CA ASP A 214 30.65 3.36 2.45
C ASP A 214 31.09 2.89 1.05
N ASN A 215 32.32 2.45 0.90
CA ASN A 215 32.85 1.93 -0.37
C ASN A 215 32.03 0.76 -0.92
N TYR A 216 31.52 -0.12 -0.04
CA TYR A 216 30.66 -1.24 -0.46
C TYR A 216 29.29 -0.74 -0.91
N ILE A 217 28.69 0.15 -0.13
CA ILE A 217 27.39 0.75 -0.44
C ILE A 217 27.44 1.53 -1.77
N ASP A 218 28.50 2.30 -2.01
CA ASP A 218 28.65 3.06 -3.23
C ASP A 218 28.77 2.15 -4.48
N LYS A 219 29.44 1.00 -4.34
CA LYS A 219 29.44 -0.02 -5.41
C LYS A 219 28.03 -0.55 -5.70
N VAL A 220 27.25 -0.84 -4.65
CA VAL A 220 25.85 -1.28 -4.78
C VAL A 220 25.00 -0.19 -5.43
N MET A 221 25.14 1.06 -5.00
CA MET A 221 24.42 2.19 -5.59
C MET A 221 24.78 2.39 -7.06
N ASN A 222 26.04 2.26 -7.44
CA ASN A 222 26.46 2.33 -8.84
C ASN A 222 25.88 1.18 -9.69
N LYS A 223 25.75 -0.02 -9.11
CA LYS A 223 25.08 -1.15 -9.75
C LYS A 223 23.58 -0.88 -9.96
N LEU A 224 22.91 -0.31 -8.95
CA LEU A 224 21.50 0.09 -9.04
C LEU A 224 21.28 1.17 -10.10
N LYS A 225 22.12 2.22 -10.10
CA LYS A 225 22.06 3.31 -11.09
C LYS A 225 22.09 2.80 -12.52
N LYS A 226 23.03 1.91 -12.83
CA LYS A 226 23.16 1.28 -14.16
C LYS A 226 21.95 0.45 -14.59
N GLN A 227 21.12 0.03 -13.64
CA GLN A 227 19.90 -0.73 -13.96
C GLN A 227 18.69 0.19 -14.17
N PHE A 228 18.76 1.44 -13.72
CA PHE A 228 17.73 2.45 -13.94
C PHE A 228 17.92 3.26 -15.22
N GLU A 229 19.11 3.21 -15.82
CA GLU A 229 19.45 3.75 -17.12
C GLU A 229 19.00 2.81 -18.26
#